data_aa42a6bdc1a2f80477d378a8bbcb82b8
#
_entry.id   aa42a6bdc1a2f80477d378a8bbcb82b8
#
_cell.length_a   1.000
_cell.length_b   1.000
_cell.length_c   1.000
_cell.angle_alpha   90.00
_cell.angle_beta   90.00
_cell.angle_gamma   90.00
#
_symmetry.space_group_name_H-M   'P 1'
#
loop_
_entity.id
_entity.type
_entity.pdbx_description
1 polymer ?
#
loop_
_entity_poly.entity_id
_entity_poly.type
_entity_poly.pdbx_seq_one_letter_code
_entity_poly.pdbx_strand_id
1 'polypeptide(L)'
;MVRRIIEIDEEACVGCGLCAEACHEGAIAMVNGKAKLMRDDYCDGLGDCLPACPVDAIHFVEREAAAYDEKAVEEHKKSKEAAKTPCGCPGSQARAIRREADADRSAELQTAGEIRSELTQWPVQTKLAPVRAPYFDGAKLLIAADCSAYAYGDFHCKFIRSHVTLIGCPKLDDVDYSEKLTEIIKNNDIKSVTITRMEVPCCGGIEMAAKKALQNSGKFIPWQVVTISTDGRILG
;
A
#
# COMPACT_ATOMS: atom_id res chain seq x y z
N MET A 1 -27.86 -3.39 -31.61
CA MET A 1 -29.20 -2.95 -31.16
C MET A 1 -29.06 -1.60 -30.47
N VAL A 2 -30.10 -0.74 -30.57
CA VAL A 2 -30.08 0.53 -29.84
C VAL A 2 -30.25 0.24 -28.35
N ARG A 3 -29.37 0.73 -27.52
CA ARG A 3 -29.43 0.57 -26.07
C ARG A 3 -28.75 1.75 -25.36
N ARG A 4 -29.08 1.93 -24.09
CA ARG A 4 -28.42 2.90 -23.20
C ARG A 4 -27.05 2.39 -22.82
N ILE A 5 -26.05 3.22 -23.05
CA ILE A 5 -24.63 2.95 -22.74
C ILE A 5 -23.98 4.23 -22.25
N ILE A 6 -22.85 4.13 -21.56
CA ILE A 6 -22.09 5.31 -21.16
C ILE A 6 -21.25 5.86 -22.33
N GLU A 7 -21.10 7.18 -22.34
CA GLU A 7 -20.10 7.90 -23.12
C GLU A 7 -19.24 8.75 -22.21
N ILE A 8 -17.96 8.82 -22.48
CA ILE A 8 -16.99 9.56 -21.68
C ILE A 8 -16.44 10.70 -22.52
N ASP A 9 -16.65 11.93 -22.04
CA ASP A 9 -16.05 13.12 -22.63
C ASP A 9 -14.55 13.17 -22.25
N GLU A 10 -13.70 12.87 -23.23
CA GLU A 10 -12.26 12.86 -23.04
C GLU A 10 -11.68 14.27 -22.78
N GLU A 11 -12.33 15.33 -23.27
CA GLU A 11 -11.86 16.70 -23.05
C GLU A 11 -12.15 17.14 -21.61
N ALA A 12 -13.32 16.84 -21.09
CA ALA A 12 -13.72 17.12 -19.71
C ALA A 12 -13.03 16.20 -18.70
N CYS A 13 -12.61 15.00 -19.09
CA CYS A 13 -11.99 14.01 -18.20
C CYS A 13 -10.65 14.52 -17.64
N VAL A 14 -10.50 14.54 -16.32
CA VAL A 14 -9.26 14.93 -15.63
C VAL A 14 -8.30 13.76 -15.34
N GLY A 15 -8.66 12.53 -15.72
CA GLY A 15 -7.79 11.37 -15.59
C GLY A 15 -7.66 10.81 -14.17
N CYS A 16 -8.60 11.07 -13.28
CA CYS A 16 -8.54 10.65 -11.87
C CYS A 16 -8.68 9.12 -11.65
N GLY A 17 -9.26 8.37 -12.61
CA GLY A 17 -9.41 6.92 -12.55
C GLY A 17 -10.58 6.40 -11.73
N LEU A 18 -11.30 7.22 -10.97
CA LEU A 18 -12.39 6.80 -10.07
C LEU A 18 -13.51 6.04 -10.79
N CYS A 19 -13.84 6.42 -12.01
CA CYS A 19 -14.86 5.73 -12.82
C CYS A 19 -14.41 4.32 -13.25
N ALA A 20 -13.11 4.12 -13.47
CA ALA A 20 -12.57 2.79 -13.80
C ALA A 20 -12.58 1.86 -12.58
N GLU A 21 -12.40 2.41 -11.38
CA GLU A 21 -12.51 1.67 -10.12
C GLU A 21 -13.99 1.35 -9.78
N ALA A 22 -14.90 2.29 -10.03
CA ALA A 22 -16.34 2.12 -9.77
C ALA A 22 -17.03 1.19 -10.79
N CYS A 23 -16.41 0.91 -11.94
CA CYS A 23 -16.98 0.02 -12.93
C CYS A 23 -16.83 -1.45 -12.53
N HIS A 24 -17.87 -2.05 -11.99
CA HIS A 24 -17.88 -3.45 -11.57
C HIS A 24 -17.59 -4.43 -12.71
N GLU A 25 -17.97 -4.07 -13.95
CA GLU A 25 -17.75 -4.89 -15.13
C GLU A 25 -16.34 -4.74 -15.74
N GLY A 26 -15.58 -3.75 -15.26
CA GLY A 26 -14.25 -3.46 -15.77
C GLY A 26 -14.24 -2.98 -17.22
N ALA A 27 -15.36 -2.40 -17.67
CA ALA A 27 -15.55 -1.88 -19.03
C ALA A 27 -14.74 -0.60 -19.29
N ILE A 28 -14.36 0.14 -18.25
CA ILE A 28 -13.60 1.39 -18.34
C ILE A 28 -12.12 1.12 -18.03
N ALA A 29 -11.23 1.67 -18.84
CA ALA A 29 -9.80 1.67 -18.59
C ALA A 29 -9.18 3.05 -18.79
N MET A 30 -8.02 3.26 -18.16
CA MET A 30 -7.24 4.47 -18.35
C MET A 30 -6.30 4.31 -19.55
N VAL A 31 -6.47 5.16 -20.56
CA VAL A 31 -5.65 5.17 -21.78
C VAL A 31 -5.07 6.56 -21.98
N ASN A 32 -3.76 6.71 -21.99
CA ASN A 32 -3.06 7.98 -22.11
C ASN A 32 -3.51 9.04 -21.09
N GLY A 33 -3.81 8.61 -19.85
CA GLY A 33 -4.25 9.50 -18.78
C GLY A 33 -5.73 9.94 -18.85
N LYS A 34 -6.53 9.35 -19.73
CA LYS A 34 -7.97 9.60 -19.86
C LYS A 34 -8.74 8.30 -19.70
N ALA A 35 -9.93 8.37 -19.13
CA ALA A 35 -10.83 7.23 -19.03
C ALA A 35 -11.47 6.95 -20.41
N LYS A 36 -11.54 5.68 -20.80
CA LYS A 36 -12.19 5.23 -22.05
C LYS A 36 -13.03 3.99 -21.80
N LEU A 37 -14.19 3.93 -22.45
CA LEU A 37 -14.95 2.70 -22.58
C LEU A 37 -14.22 1.78 -23.57
N MET A 38 -13.76 0.62 -23.10
CA MET A 38 -12.92 -0.27 -23.91
C MET A 38 -13.72 -1.10 -24.91
N ARG A 39 -14.89 -1.55 -24.49
CA ARG A 39 -15.80 -2.34 -25.33
C ARG A 39 -17.23 -2.07 -24.91
N ASP A 40 -18.12 -1.94 -25.89
CA ASP A 40 -19.54 -1.70 -25.65
C ASP A 40 -20.22 -2.87 -24.94
N ASP A 41 -19.90 -4.10 -25.31
CA ASP A 41 -20.46 -5.33 -24.76
C ASP A 41 -20.03 -5.62 -23.31
N TYR A 42 -19.07 -4.86 -22.75
CA TYR A 42 -18.71 -4.95 -21.35
C TYR A 42 -19.51 -3.99 -20.45
N CYS A 43 -20.11 -2.97 -21.01
CA CYS A 43 -20.94 -2.04 -20.25
C CYS A 43 -22.35 -2.59 -20.08
N ASP A 44 -22.79 -2.78 -18.83
CA ASP A 44 -24.15 -3.22 -18.48
C ASP A 44 -25.19 -2.09 -18.61
N GLY A 45 -24.76 -0.83 -18.61
CA GLY A 45 -25.63 0.35 -18.68
C GLY A 45 -26.27 0.74 -17.33
N LEU A 46 -25.81 0.19 -16.20
CA LEU A 46 -26.30 0.54 -14.85
C LEU A 46 -25.85 1.93 -14.41
N GLY A 47 -24.60 2.30 -14.73
CA GLY A 47 -24.11 3.67 -14.54
C GLY A 47 -23.46 3.96 -13.18
N ASP A 48 -22.98 2.97 -12.46
CA ASP A 48 -22.26 3.12 -11.19
C ASP A 48 -21.03 4.03 -11.30
N CYS A 49 -20.51 4.17 -12.50
CA CYS A 49 -19.38 5.06 -12.81
C CYS A 49 -19.76 6.55 -12.87
N LEU A 50 -21.05 6.91 -13.06
CA LEU A 50 -21.49 8.32 -13.19
C LEU A 50 -21.27 9.11 -11.89
N PRO A 51 -21.77 8.66 -10.72
CA PRO A 51 -21.59 9.39 -9.47
C PRO A 51 -20.12 9.42 -9.00
N ALA A 52 -19.29 8.55 -9.53
CA ALA A 52 -17.86 8.53 -9.21
C ALA A 52 -17.05 9.60 -9.97
N CYS A 53 -17.61 10.22 -11.00
CA CYS A 53 -16.91 11.23 -11.78
C CYS A 53 -17.00 12.62 -11.13
N PRO A 54 -15.91 13.23 -10.62
CA PRO A 54 -15.96 14.51 -9.92
C PRO A 54 -16.18 15.71 -10.85
N VAL A 55 -16.12 15.50 -12.17
CA VAL A 55 -16.24 16.55 -13.20
C VAL A 55 -17.36 16.28 -14.19
N ASP A 56 -18.25 15.33 -13.89
CA ASP A 56 -19.41 14.95 -14.72
C ASP A 56 -19.05 14.66 -16.20
N ALA A 57 -17.86 14.11 -16.45
CA ALA A 57 -17.41 13.77 -17.79
C ALA A 57 -18.03 12.48 -18.36
N ILE A 58 -18.98 11.84 -17.64
CA ILE A 58 -19.60 10.57 -18.03
C ILE A 58 -21.11 10.78 -18.08
N HIS A 59 -21.72 10.40 -19.18
CA HIS A 59 -23.18 10.49 -19.36
C HIS A 59 -23.71 9.27 -20.11
N PHE A 60 -25.03 9.08 -20.02
CA PHE A 60 -25.70 8.07 -20.81
C PHE A 60 -26.02 8.59 -22.20
N VAL A 61 -25.81 7.72 -23.17
CA VAL A 61 -26.27 7.93 -24.55
C VAL A 61 -27.07 6.71 -25.02
N GLU A 62 -28.08 6.93 -25.85
CA GLU A 62 -28.75 5.86 -26.58
C GLU A 62 -28.16 5.78 -27.99
N ARG A 63 -27.42 4.71 -28.25
CA ARG A 63 -26.85 4.47 -29.56
C ARG A 63 -26.86 2.99 -29.91
N GLU A 64 -26.61 2.70 -31.17
CA GLU A 64 -26.38 1.33 -31.59
C GLU A 64 -25.07 0.80 -30.97
N ALA A 65 -25.20 -0.25 -30.18
CA ALA A 65 -24.09 -0.89 -29.47
C ALA A 65 -24.28 -2.39 -29.41
N ALA A 66 -23.18 -3.13 -29.23
CA ALA A 66 -23.22 -4.56 -29.01
C ALA A 66 -24.01 -4.87 -27.72
N ALA A 67 -24.72 -5.99 -27.69
CA ALA A 67 -25.43 -6.45 -26.50
C ALA A 67 -24.42 -6.74 -25.39
N TYR A 68 -24.83 -6.52 -24.13
CA TYR A 68 -24.02 -6.88 -22.96
C TYR A 68 -23.73 -8.39 -22.96
N ASP A 69 -22.47 -8.77 -22.78
CA ASP A 69 -22.01 -10.15 -22.76
C ASP A 69 -21.38 -10.48 -21.41
N GLU A 70 -22.20 -11.01 -20.49
CA GLU A 70 -21.79 -11.40 -19.15
C GLU A 70 -20.63 -12.41 -19.16
N LYS A 71 -20.63 -13.34 -20.11
CA LYS A 71 -19.58 -14.37 -20.22
C LYS A 71 -18.23 -13.75 -20.60
N ALA A 72 -18.24 -12.85 -21.58
CA ALA A 72 -17.05 -12.13 -22.00
C ALA A 72 -16.50 -11.23 -20.86
N VAL A 73 -17.38 -10.64 -20.04
CA VAL A 73 -17.02 -9.88 -18.84
C VAL A 73 -16.39 -10.78 -17.77
N GLU A 74 -16.97 -11.96 -17.48
CA GLU A 74 -16.39 -12.90 -16.53
C GLU A 74 -15.02 -13.41 -16.98
N GLU A 75 -14.85 -13.73 -18.25
CA GLU A 75 -13.56 -14.15 -18.81
C GLU A 75 -12.53 -13.02 -18.70
N HIS A 76 -12.95 -11.78 -18.97
CA HIS A 76 -12.12 -10.60 -18.82
C HIS A 76 -11.69 -10.36 -17.35
N LYS A 77 -12.63 -10.49 -16.40
CA LYS A 77 -12.34 -10.42 -14.97
C LYS A 77 -11.35 -11.51 -14.55
N LYS A 78 -11.57 -12.76 -14.95
CA LYS A 78 -10.65 -13.87 -14.67
C LYS A 78 -9.27 -13.67 -15.30
N SER A 79 -9.19 -13.13 -16.52
CA SER A 79 -7.92 -12.81 -17.17
C SER A 79 -7.19 -11.65 -16.48
N LYS A 80 -7.91 -10.64 -15.99
CA LYS A 80 -7.35 -9.55 -15.16
C LYS A 80 -6.90 -10.03 -13.79
N GLU A 81 -7.58 -10.99 -13.18
CA GLU A 81 -7.15 -11.62 -11.93
C GLU A 81 -5.93 -12.52 -12.14
N ALA A 82 -5.89 -13.28 -13.22
CA ALA A 82 -4.70 -14.06 -13.61
C ALA A 82 -3.54 -13.17 -14.06
N ALA A 83 -3.81 -12.01 -14.63
CA ALA A 83 -2.84 -10.98 -15.02
C ALA A 83 -2.55 -9.96 -13.89
N LYS A 84 -3.05 -10.14 -12.68
CA LYS A 84 -2.51 -9.54 -11.46
C LYS A 84 -1.16 -10.18 -11.11
N THR A 85 -0.24 -10.19 -12.08
CA THR A 85 1.18 -10.04 -11.81
C THR A 85 1.31 -8.84 -10.85
N PRO A 86 2.10 -8.96 -9.77
CA PRO A 86 2.28 -7.85 -8.84
C PRO A 86 2.59 -6.61 -9.67
N CYS A 87 1.83 -5.54 -9.43
CA CYS A 87 1.94 -4.26 -10.11
C CYS A 87 3.40 -3.99 -10.44
N GLY A 88 3.76 -3.94 -11.72
CA GLY A 88 5.14 -3.80 -12.18
C GLY A 88 5.74 -2.41 -11.89
N CYS A 89 5.08 -1.62 -11.05
CA CYS A 89 5.61 -0.36 -10.55
C CYS A 89 6.85 -0.65 -9.70
N PRO A 90 8.02 -0.09 -10.02
CA PRO A 90 9.24 -0.30 -9.23
C PRO A 90 9.08 0.03 -7.73
N GLY A 91 8.13 0.91 -7.39
CA GLY A 91 7.81 1.29 -6.02
C GLY A 91 7.13 0.22 -5.18
N SER A 92 6.43 -0.74 -5.79
CA SER A 92 5.73 -1.83 -5.09
C SER A 92 6.44 -3.18 -5.18
N GLN A 93 7.53 -3.30 -5.94
CA GLN A 93 8.29 -4.54 -6.05
C GLN A 93 9.02 -4.85 -4.75
N ALA A 94 8.73 -6.01 -4.16
CA ALA A 94 9.42 -6.49 -2.97
C ALA A 94 10.87 -6.84 -3.30
N ARG A 95 11.82 -6.25 -2.58
CA ARG A 95 13.25 -6.54 -2.71
C ARG A 95 13.98 -6.39 -1.39
N ALA A 96 14.98 -7.26 -1.16
CA ALA A 96 15.98 -7.06 -0.13
C ALA A 96 17.05 -6.09 -0.63
N ILE A 97 17.41 -5.11 0.18
CA ILE A 97 18.50 -4.17 -0.12
C ILE A 97 19.77 -4.76 0.47
N ARG A 98 20.61 -5.35 -0.38
CA ARG A 98 21.94 -5.83 0.01
C ARG A 98 22.91 -4.66 -0.09
N ARG A 99 23.60 -4.38 1.00
CA ARG A 99 24.73 -3.47 1.03
C ARG A 99 25.99 -4.30 1.18
N GLU A 100 27.03 -3.95 0.44
CA GLU A 100 28.35 -4.52 0.67
C GLU A 100 28.73 -4.20 2.12
N ALA A 101 29.11 -5.22 2.87
CA ALA A 101 29.59 -5.04 4.22
C ALA A 101 30.95 -4.35 4.11
N ASP A 102 30.95 -3.03 4.29
CA ASP A 102 32.19 -2.28 4.44
C ASP A 102 32.92 -2.83 5.68
N ALA A 103 33.96 -3.59 5.42
CA ALA A 103 34.83 -4.16 6.48
C ALA A 103 35.53 -3.05 7.30
N ASP A 104 35.35 -1.79 6.96
CA ASP A 104 36.04 -0.62 7.52
C ASP A 104 35.12 0.34 8.29
N ARG A 105 34.02 -0.20 8.83
CA ARG A 105 32.99 0.60 9.55
C ARG A 105 33.45 1.31 10.81
N SER A 106 34.63 0.95 11.35
CA SER A 106 35.13 1.48 12.62
C SER A 106 36.01 2.74 12.49
N ALA A 107 36.52 3.05 11.32
CA ALA A 107 37.44 4.17 11.10
C ALA A 107 36.81 5.44 10.51
N GLU A 108 35.70 5.33 9.78
CA GLU A 108 35.08 6.48 9.07
C GLU A 108 34.03 7.27 9.85
N LEU A 109 33.72 6.90 11.08
CA LEU A 109 32.73 7.57 11.93
C LEU A 109 33.17 8.95 12.46
N GLN A 110 34.38 9.41 12.10
CA GLN A 110 34.94 10.67 12.62
C GLN A 110 35.12 11.80 11.61
N THR A 111 34.78 11.62 10.38
CA THR A 111 34.68 12.73 9.40
C THR A 111 33.22 12.95 9.08
N ALA A 112 32.77 14.22 9.10
CA ALA A 112 31.40 14.68 8.83
C ALA A 112 30.85 14.04 7.54
N GLY A 113 30.43 12.78 7.62
CA GLY A 113 30.01 11.94 6.52
C GLY A 113 28.48 11.88 6.45
N GLU A 114 27.97 11.69 5.25
CA GLU A 114 26.55 11.46 4.98
C GLU A 114 26.00 10.34 5.86
N ILE A 115 24.89 10.61 6.55
CA ILE A 115 24.14 9.58 7.28
C ILE A 115 23.50 8.65 6.24
N ARG A 116 24.01 7.43 6.15
CA ARG A 116 23.51 6.44 5.20
C ARG A 116 22.20 5.82 5.69
N SER A 117 21.31 5.51 4.74
CA SER A 117 20.09 4.78 5.04
C SER A 117 20.38 3.38 5.59
N GLU A 118 19.68 2.95 6.63
CA GLU A 118 19.79 1.61 7.23
C GLU A 118 18.66 0.67 6.74
N LEU A 119 17.88 1.06 5.75
CA LEU A 119 16.83 0.20 5.17
C LEU A 119 17.44 -1.05 4.54
N THR A 120 16.83 -2.19 4.82
CA THR A 120 17.26 -3.51 4.34
C THR A 120 16.27 -4.13 3.35
N GLN A 121 15.08 -3.55 3.21
CA GLN A 121 14.05 -4.04 2.28
C GLN A 121 13.25 -2.89 1.66
N TRP A 122 12.51 -3.24 0.61
CA TRP A 122 11.50 -2.43 -0.04
C TRP A 122 10.32 -3.31 -0.48
N PRO A 123 9.07 -2.86 -0.45
CA PRO A 123 8.59 -1.57 0.03
C PRO A 123 8.54 -1.47 1.56
N VAL A 124 8.48 -0.24 2.11
CA VAL A 124 8.33 0.01 3.54
C VAL A 124 6.87 0.23 3.97
N GLN A 125 6.03 0.72 3.07
CA GLN A 125 4.59 0.92 3.35
C GLN A 125 3.90 -0.41 3.61
N THR A 126 3.22 -0.52 4.75
CA THR A 126 2.51 -1.74 5.16
C THR A 126 1.50 -2.19 4.10
N LYS A 127 0.79 -1.27 3.48
CA LYS A 127 -0.19 -1.57 2.41
C LYS A 127 0.46 -2.24 1.19
N LEU A 128 1.69 -1.87 0.86
CA LEU A 128 2.42 -2.35 -0.32
C LEU A 128 3.27 -3.59 -0.02
N ALA A 129 3.66 -3.80 1.24
CA ALA A 129 4.49 -4.94 1.62
C ALA A 129 3.76 -6.26 1.31
N PRO A 130 4.44 -7.28 0.75
CA PRO A 130 3.85 -8.60 0.57
C PRO A 130 3.61 -9.27 1.92
N VAL A 131 2.67 -10.21 1.99
CA VAL A 131 2.43 -11.02 3.20
C VAL A 131 3.61 -11.96 3.48
N ARG A 132 4.25 -12.46 2.43
CA ARG A 132 5.43 -13.34 2.52
C ARG A 132 6.57 -12.78 1.68
N ALA A 133 7.76 -12.71 2.29
CA ALA A 133 8.98 -12.38 1.57
C ALA A 133 10.19 -12.94 2.33
N PRO A 134 11.28 -13.32 1.64
CA PRO A 134 12.46 -13.89 2.28
C PRO A 134 13.09 -12.99 3.34
N TYR A 135 12.92 -11.68 3.25
CA TYR A 135 13.47 -10.74 4.22
C TYR A 135 12.73 -10.73 5.56
N PHE A 136 11.52 -11.32 5.66
CA PHE A 136 10.81 -11.49 6.92
C PHE A 136 11.32 -12.69 7.73
N ASP A 137 12.02 -13.64 7.11
CA ASP A 137 12.45 -14.85 7.77
C ASP A 137 13.55 -14.54 8.79
N GLY A 138 13.31 -14.88 10.05
CA GLY A 138 14.20 -14.56 11.16
C GLY A 138 14.30 -13.07 11.51
N ALA A 139 13.39 -12.23 11.01
CA ALA A 139 13.49 -10.78 11.15
C ALA A 139 13.08 -10.26 12.52
N LYS A 140 13.71 -9.15 12.91
CA LYS A 140 13.15 -8.22 13.90
C LYS A 140 12.28 -7.24 13.11
N LEU A 141 10.99 -7.14 13.44
CA LEU A 141 10.04 -6.29 12.73
C LEU A 141 9.89 -4.94 13.45
N LEU A 142 10.08 -3.86 12.71
CA LEU A 142 9.74 -2.51 13.13
C LEU A 142 8.41 -2.11 12.48
N ILE A 143 7.42 -1.76 13.28
CA ILE A 143 6.15 -1.17 12.84
C ILE A 143 6.15 0.28 13.31
N ALA A 144 6.27 1.22 12.38
CA ALA A 144 6.47 2.63 12.70
C ALA A 144 5.34 3.52 12.16
N ALA A 145 4.89 4.46 12.98
CA ALA A 145 4.06 5.55 12.48
C ALA A 145 4.88 6.43 11.53
N ASP A 146 4.29 6.86 10.41
CA ASP A 146 4.98 7.63 9.37
C ASP A 146 5.75 8.84 9.92
N CYS A 147 5.18 9.56 10.88
CA CYS A 147 5.80 10.74 11.46
C CYS A 147 7.03 10.44 12.34
N SER A 148 7.21 9.19 12.80
CA SER A 148 8.26 8.82 13.76
C SER A 148 9.67 9.10 13.23
N ALA A 149 9.90 8.78 11.95
CA ALA A 149 11.20 8.98 11.31
C ALA A 149 11.53 10.45 11.04
N TYR A 150 10.52 11.28 10.91
CA TYR A 150 10.70 12.73 10.72
C TYR A 150 10.92 13.45 12.05
N ALA A 151 10.30 12.97 13.13
CA ALA A 151 10.41 13.60 14.44
C ALA A 151 11.73 13.24 15.16
N TYR A 152 12.18 11.99 15.03
CA TYR A 152 13.38 11.51 15.72
C TYR A 152 14.59 11.46 14.79
N GLY A 153 15.56 12.37 15.00
CA GLY A 153 16.69 12.56 14.08
C GLY A 153 17.60 11.34 13.87
N ASP A 154 17.77 10.47 14.87
CA ASP A 154 18.59 9.27 14.77
C ASP A 154 17.78 7.99 14.47
N PHE A 155 16.66 8.15 13.76
CA PHE A 155 15.71 7.05 13.54
C PHE A 155 16.31 5.86 12.80
N HIS A 156 17.16 6.12 11.80
CA HIS A 156 17.80 5.07 11.05
C HIS A 156 18.72 4.20 11.90
N CYS A 157 19.60 4.83 12.70
CA CYS A 157 20.54 4.10 13.54
C CYS A 157 19.86 3.42 14.73
N LYS A 158 18.86 4.08 15.32
CA LYS A 158 18.21 3.59 16.53
C LYS A 158 17.17 2.50 16.26
N PHE A 159 16.35 2.66 15.20
CA PHE A 159 15.19 1.82 14.98
C PHE A 159 15.24 1.00 13.69
N ILE A 160 15.72 1.56 12.56
CA ILE A 160 15.72 0.84 11.28
C ILE A 160 16.85 -0.17 11.21
N ARG A 161 18.01 0.15 11.77
CA ARG A 161 19.17 -0.75 11.75
C ARG A 161 18.81 -2.13 12.29
N SER A 162 19.10 -3.15 11.51
CA SER A 162 18.84 -4.56 11.84
C SER A 162 17.35 -4.92 11.99
N HIS A 163 16.43 -4.10 11.49
CA HIS A 163 15.01 -4.40 11.45
C HIS A 163 14.50 -4.41 10.01
N VAL A 164 13.47 -5.22 9.78
CA VAL A 164 12.57 -5.09 8.63
C VAL A 164 11.52 -4.06 9.02
N THR A 165 11.38 -3.01 8.23
CA THR A 165 10.59 -1.82 8.61
C THR A 165 9.29 -1.77 7.82
N LEU A 166 8.17 -1.66 8.54
CA LEU A 166 6.85 -1.38 7.98
C LEU A 166 6.35 -0.06 8.56
N ILE A 167 5.85 0.82 7.70
CA ILE A 167 5.33 2.12 8.11
C ILE A 167 3.87 2.28 7.72
N GLY A 168 3.17 3.23 8.37
CA GLY A 168 1.82 3.59 8.04
C GLY A 168 1.25 4.67 8.95
N CYS A 169 0.17 5.31 8.50
CA CYS A 169 -0.55 6.32 9.26
C CYS A 169 -2.03 5.94 9.42
N PRO A 170 -2.47 5.50 10.61
CA PRO A 170 -3.86 5.10 10.83
C PRO A 170 -4.86 6.27 10.72
N LYS A 171 -4.37 7.50 10.64
CA LYS A 171 -5.21 8.69 10.45
C LYS A 171 -5.46 9.00 8.97
N LEU A 172 -4.47 8.72 8.10
CA LEU A 172 -4.52 9.05 6.69
C LEU A 172 -4.91 7.84 5.82
N ASP A 173 -4.52 6.65 6.27
CA ASP A 173 -4.83 5.42 5.54
C ASP A 173 -6.18 4.87 6.01
N ASP A 174 -7.11 4.70 5.09
CA ASP A 174 -8.42 4.10 5.36
C ASP A 174 -8.35 2.57 5.32
N VAL A 175 -7.58 1.99 6.25
CA VAL A 175 -7.38 0.53 6.35
C VAL A 175 -7.21 0.05 7.79
N ASP A 176 -7.66 -1.17 8.09
CA ASP A 176 -7.29 -1.88 9.33
C ASP A 176 -5.94 -2.61 9.12
N TYR A 177 -4.87 -2.01 9.62
CA TYR A 177 -3.54 -2.63 9.57
C TYR A 177 -3.46 -3.97 10.30
N SER A 178 -4.36 -4.23 11.26
CA SER A 178 -4.30 -5.46 12.07
C SER A 178 -4.44 -6.72 11.23
N GLU A 179 -5.23 -6.70 10.16
CA GLU A 179 -5.41 -7.84 9.26
C GLU A 179 -4.11 -8.18 8.53
N LYS A 180 -3.55 -7.18 7.84
CA LYS A 180 -2.31 -7.35 7.07
C LYS A 180 -1.13 -7.73 7.97
N LEU A 181 -0.99 -7.08 9.12
CA LEU A 181 0.07 -7.37 10.09
C LEU A 181 -0.10 -8.77 10.69
N THR A 182 -1.34 -9.22 10.96
CA THR A 182 -1.62 -10.59 11.39
C THR A 182 -1.10 -11.59 10.38
N GLU A 183 -1.41 -11.41 9.09
CA GLU A 183 -0.97 -12.31 8.04
C GLU A 183 0.55 -12.32 7.88
N ILE A 184 1.21 -11.16 7.96
CA ILE A 184 2.67 -11.08 7.93
C ILE A 184 3.28 -11.84 9.12
N ILE A 185 2.83 -11.57 10.34
CA ILE A 185 3.37 -12.20 11.55
C ILE A 185 3.10 -13.71 11.55
N LYS A 186 1.90 -14.14 11.15
CA LYS A 186 1.50 -15.54 11.13
C LYS A 186 2.29 -16.38 10.13
N ASN A 187 2.57 -15.83 8.96
CA ASN A 187 3.16 -16.55 7.83
C ASN A 187 4.68 -16.48 7.75
N ASN A 188 5.36 -15.72 8.61
CA ASN A 188 6.83 -15.58 8.59
C ASN A 188 7.43 -15.81 9.98
N ASP A 189 8.72 -16.16 10.04
CA ASP A 189 9.45 -16.32 11.31
C ASP A 189 9.93 -14.95 11.84
N ILE A 190 9.06 -14.28 12.62
CA ILE A 190 9.35 -12.98 13.22
C ILE A 190 9.93 -13.19 14.64
N LYS A 191 11.13 -12.68 14.89
CA LYS A 191 11.81 -12.84 16.19
C LYS A 191 11.33 -11.86 17.26
N SER A 192 11.04 -10.62 16.87
CA SER A 192 10.57 -9.58 17.78
C SER A 192 9.82 -8.49 17.02
N VAL A 193 8.97 -7.74 17.72
CA VAL A 193 8.26 -6.59 17.15
C VAL A 193 8.57 -5.34 17.97
N THR A 194 9.05 -4.30 17.30
CA THR A 194 9.19 -2.96 17.88
C THR A 194 8.16 -2.04 17.22
N ILE A 195 7.38 -1.35 18.03
CA ILE A 195 6.36 -0.41 17.56
C ILE A 195 6.84 1.00 17.92
N THR A 196 6.98 1.88 16.93
CA THR A 196 7.26 3.30 17.18
C THR A 196 6.04 4.14 16.84
N ARG A 197 5.66 5.03 17.74
CA ARG A 197 4.52 5.93 17.58
C ARG A 197 4.84 7.32 18.12
N MET A 198 4.10 8.30 17.62
CA MET A 198 4.12 9.63 18.21
C MET A 198 3.24 9.67 19.48
N GLU A 199 3.51 10.63 20.37
CA GLU A 199 2.71 10.88 21.57
C GLU A 199 1.26 11.30 21.25
N VAL A 200 1.01 11.78 20.05
CA VAL A 200 -0.31 12.27 19.62
C VAL A 200 -1.35 11.15 19.53
N PRO A 201 -2.62 11.44 19.87
CA PRO A 201 -3.67 10.41 19.96
C PRO A 201 -3.90 9.62 18.68
N CYS A 202 -3.75 10.25 17.50
CA CYS A 202 -3.98 9.58 16.21
C CYS A 202 -3.02 8.40 15.96
N CYS A 203 -1.81 8.41 16.56
CA CYS A 203 -0.86 7.30 16.45
C CYS A 203 -1.19 6.11 17.35
N GLY A 204 -2.17 6.21 18.26
CA GLY A 204 -2.64 5.08 19.05
C GLY A 204 -3.19 3.93 18.20
N GLY A 205 -3.72 4.23 17.01
CA GLY A 205 -4.26 3.25 16.09
C GLY A 205 -3.22 2.24 15.58
N ILE A 206 -1.98 2.65 15.32
CA ILE A 206 -0.94 1.72 14.86
C ILE A 206 -0.48 0.78 15.98
N GLU A 207 -0.42 1.28 17.21
CA GLU A 207 -0.14 0.45 18.39
C GLU A 207 -1.24 -0.58 18.60
N MET A 208 -2.51 -0.17 18.56
CA MET A 208 -3.65 -1.09 18.70
C MET A 208 -3.66 -2.14 17.58
N ALA A 209 -3.42 -1.74 16.35
CA ALA A 209 -3.37 -2.67 15.22
C ALA A 209 -2.25 -3.71 15.36
N ALA A 210 -1.06 -3.29 15.78
CA ALA A 210 0.07 -4.20 16.01
C ALA A 210 -0.19 -5.17 17.17
N LYS A 211 -0.75 -4.69 18.28
CA LYS A 211 -1.14 -5.54 19.43
C LYS A 211 -2.20 -6.58 19.03
N LYS A 212 -3.24 -6.15 18.31
CA LYS A 212 -4.28 -7.03 17.78
C LYS A 212 -3.70 -8.07 16.83
N ALA A 213 -2.77 -7.67 15.97
CA ALA A 213 -2.09 -8.59 15.06
C ALA A 213 -1.25 -9.65 15.80
N LEU A 214 -0.51 -9.25 16.83
CA LEU A 214 0.23 -10.18 17.68
C LEU A 214 -0.68 -11.20 18.34
N GLN A 215 -1.80 -10.75 18.91
CA GLN A 215 -2.80 -11.64 19.53
C GLN A 215 -3.40 -12.61 18.51
N ASN A 216 -3.83 -12.11 17.35
CA ASN A 216 -4.47 -12.90 16.29
C ASN A 216 -3.51 -13.86 15.58
N SER A 217 -2.20 -13.61 15.63
CA SER A 217 -1.19 -14.48 15.02
C SER A 217 -1.07 -15.83 15.72
N GLY A 218 -1.46 -15.91 16.99
CA GLY A 218 -1.30 -17.09 17.83
C GLY A 218 0.15 -17.40 18.21
N LYS A 219 1.10 -16.52 17.88
CA LYS A 219 2.53 -16.69 18.18
C LYS A 219 2.93 -15.90 19.42
N PHE A 220 3.80 -16.48 20.22
CA PHE A 220 4.42 -15.77 21.34
C PHE A 220 5.70 -15.06 20.86
N ILE A 221 5.59 -13.77 20.57
CA ILE A 221 6.68 -12.94 20.06
C ILE A 221 6.92 -11.80 21.03
N PRO A 222 8.16 -11.57 21.49
CA PRO A 222 8.49 -10.42 22.33
C PRO A 222 8.26 -9.11 21.54
N TRP A 223 7.64 -8.14 22.21
CA TRP A 223 7.35 -6.85 21.59
C TRP A 223 7.54 -5.70 22.57
N GLN A 224 7.75 -4.51 22.02
CA GLN A 224 7.86 -3.26 22.76
C GLN A 224 7.22 -2.10 22.01
N VAL A 225 6.79 -1.09 22.76
CA VAL A 225 6.31 0.19 22.21
C VAL A 225 7.26 1.29 22.63
N VAL A 226 7.64 2.14 21.67
CA VAL A 226 8.44 3.33 21.91
C VAL A 226 7.62 4.54 21.46
N THR A 227 7.35 5.44 22.39
CA THR A 227 6.64 6.68 22.11
C THR A 227 7.65 7.80 21.87
N ILE A 228 7.46 8.56 20.80
CA ILE A 228 8.29 9.70 20.43
C ILE A 228 7.46 10.97 20.56
N SER A 229 8.00 11.97 21.23
CA SER A 229 7.38 13.27 21.35
C SER A 229 7.47 14.08 20.06
N THR A 230 6.63 15.09 19.91
CA THR A 230 6.63 15.96 18.72
C THR A 230 7.92 16.78 18.56
N ASP A 231 8.68 16.95 19.64
CA ASP A 231 10.01 17.58 19.63
C ASP A 231 11.18 16.58 19.49
N GLY A 232 10.86 15.30 19.20
CA GLY A 232 11.85 14.29 18.85
C GLY A 232 12.54 13.60 20.02
N ARG A 233 11.94 13.59 21.21
CA ARG A 233 12.47 12.84 22.36
C ARG A 233 11.76 11.49 22.49
N ILE A 234 12.47 10.46 22.94
CA ILE A 234 11.88 9.19 23.32
C ILE A 234 11.26 9.37 24.70
N LEU A 235 9.96 9.11 24.80
CA LEU A 235 9.23 9.04 26.05
C LEU A 235 9.26 7.61 26.56
N GLY A 236 9.66 7.41 27.81
CA GLY A 236 9.87 6.11 28.43
C GLY A 236 8.62 5.24 28.51
#